data_05a4939ca8a2eabb6b04d565281a0ae1
#
_entry.id   05a4939ca8a2eabb6b04d565281a0ae1
#
_cell.length_a   1.000
_cell.length_b   1.000
_cell.length_c   1.000
_cell.angle_alpha   90.00
_cell.angle_beta   90.00
_cell.angle_gamma   90.00
#
_symmetry.space_group_name_H-M   'P 1'
#
loop_
_entity.id
_entity.type
_entity.pdbx_description
1 polymer ?
#
loop_
_entity_poly.entity_id
_entity_poly.type
_entity_poly.pdbx_seq_one_letter_code
_entity_poly.pdbx_strand_id
1 'polypeptide(L)'
;IVIILIITGFIYAKDEQKVVLITGTAYGIGKSTAELLIDKGHIVYGGDILVEENLYLNDIGGTALEMDVTNQEHIDKAINQIISEQGRVDVLVNNAGLGVYGAIEDVSMEDIYYQYDVNLFGLARVTKAVLPYMREKESGLIINISSVLGETYGPLAGWYLSTKHALEGWPDALRVELKEFDIDVVVVQPGAINTNFSNVTKTYIDKYRENSAYQHLYGEPITDTGNEVLSNQSDPIVIAKVINKAMNARNPKTRYAAGAYSKIGIFLRKIM
;
A
#
# COMPACT_ATOMS: atom_id res chain seq x y z
N ILE A 1 27.78 50.69 -24.16
CA ILE A 1 26.90 49.50 -24.36
C ILE A 1 27.14 48.60 -23.18
N VAL A 2 26.18 48.58 -22.24
CA VAL A 2 26.23 47.70 -21.06
C VAL A 2 25.45 46.42 -21.43
N ILE A 3 26.12 45.30 -21.52
CA ILE A 3 25.49 43.99 -21.74
C ILE A 3 25.04 43.49 -20.38
N ILE A 4 23.72 43.49 -20.11
CA ILE A 4 23.09 42.83 -18.95
C ILE A 4 22.96 41.36 -19.28
N LEU A 5 23.84 40.53 -18.71
CA LEU A 5 23.67 39.08 -18.71
C LEU A 5 22.52 38.71 -17.74
N ILE A 6 21.35 38.38 -18.29
CA ILE A 6 20.26 37.77 -17.53
C ILE A 6 20.62 36.29 -17.37
N ILE A 7 21.17 35.93 -16.22
CA ILE A 7 21.32 34.54 -15.80
C ILE A 7 19.92 34.06 -15.36
N THR A 8 19.16 33.43 -16.27
CA THR A 8 17.98 32.69 -15.92
C THR A 8 18.41 31.40 -15.21
N GLY A 9 18.63 31.52 -13.90
CA GLY A 9 18.74 30.36 -13.05
C GLY A 9 17.40 29.57 -13.12
N PHE A 10 17.41 28.40 -13.71
CA PHE A 10 16.37 27.43 -13.51
C PHE A 10 16.39 27.07 -12.01
N ILE A 11 15.58 27.75 -11.22
CA ILE A 11 15.24 27.28 -9.87
C ILE A 11 14.41 25.99 -10.12
N TYR A 12 15.06 24.84 -10.03
CA TYR A 12 14.32 23.60 -9.80
C TYR A 12 13.51 23.84 -8.52
N ALA A 13 12.22 23.98 -8.67
CA ALA A 13 11.33 23.98 -7.51
C ALA A 13 11.60 22.65 -6.79
N LYS A 14 12.25 22.73 -5.63
CA LYS A 14 12.44 21.58 -4.76
C LYS A 14 11.03 21.14 -4.39
N ASP A 15 10.70 19.87 -4.65
CA ASP A 15 9.42 19.33 -4.24
C ASP A 15 9.18 19.71 -2.77
N GLU A 16 7.99 20.22 -2.46
CA GLU A 16 7.65 20.63 -1.09
C GLU A 16 7.79 19.41 -0.15
N GLN A 17 8.54 19.58 0.94
CA GLN A 17 8.75 18.54 1.92
C GLN A 17 7.42 18.16 2.58
N LYS A 18 7.01 16.91 2.48
CA LYS A 18 5.76 16.35 3.02
C LYS A 18 6.05 15.47 4.23
N VAL A 19 5.11 15.45 5.17
CA VAL A 19 5.05 14.49 6.27
C VAL A 19 4.23 13.30 5.81
N VAL A 20 4.85 12.12 5.74
CA VAL A 20 4.30 10.90 5.15
C VAL A 20 4.22 9.82 6.21
N LEU A 21 3.03 9.25 6.43
CA LEU A 21 2.84 8.03 7.20
C LEU A 21 2.65 6.85 6.24
N ILE A 22 3.44 5.79 6.44
CA ILE A 22 3.35 4.54 5.65
C ILE A 22 3.12 3.38 6.62
N THR A 23 2.12 2.54 6.37
CA THR A 23 1.91 1.31 7.14
C THR A 23 2.54 0.09 6.44
N GLY A 24 3.16 -0.83 7.21
CA GLY A 24 3.80 -2.03 6.68
C GLY A 24 5.16 -1.75 6.03
N THR A 25 6.10 -1.16 6.77
CA THR A 25 7.38 -0.65 6.25
C THR A 25 8.58 -1.57 6.50
N ALA A 26 8.44 -2.67 7.24
CA ALA A 26 9.55 -3.60 7.47
C ALA A 26 10.08 -4.23 6.18
N TYR A 27 9.22 -4.48 5.19
CA TYR A 27 9.58 -5.16 3.95
C TYR A 27 8.84 -4.63 2.71
N GLY A 28 9.29 -5.07 1.54
CA GLY A 28 8.56 -4.98 0.26
C GLY A 28 8.22 -3.57 -0.20
N ILE A 29 6.96 -3.35 -0.58
CA ILE A 29 6.49 -2.08 -1.15
C ILE A 29 6.62 -0.94 -0.13
N GLY A 30 6.24 -1.18 1.14
CA GLY A 30 6.33 -0.17 2.19
C GLY A 30 7.76 0.28 2.43
N LYS A 31 8.69 -0.68 2.58
CA LYS A 31 10.12 -0.42 2.73
C LYS A 31 10.68 0.39 1.57
N SER A 32 10.50 -0.09 0.34
CA SER A 32 10.96 0.61 -0.87
C SER A 32 10.37 2.01 -1.03
N THR A 33 9.12 2.20 -0.58
CA THR A 33 8.47 3.52 -0.60
C THR A 33 9.09 4.44 0.42
N ALA A 34 9.31 3.96 1.65
CA ALA A 34 9.95 4.74 2.71
C ALA A 34 11.36 5.19 2.30
N GLU A 35 12.20 4.26 1.84
CA GLU A 35 13.56 4.54 1.36
C GLU A 35 13.57 5.61 0.26
N LEU A 36 12.71 5.45 -0.76
CA LEU A 36 12.62 6.40 -1.86
C LEU A 36 12.18 7.79 -1.39
N LEU A 37 11.17 7.88 -0.51
CA LEU A 37 10.63 9.16 -0.07
C LEU A 37 11.58 9.90 0.89
N ILE A 38 12.34 9.17 1.71
CA ILE A 38 13.42 9.73 2.53
C ILE A 38 14.52 10.30 1.62
N ASP A 39 14.95 9.54 0.59
CA ASP A 39 15.95 10.02 -0.41
C ASP A 39 15.47 11.30 -1.13
N LYS A 40 14.16 11.45 -1.34
CA LYS A 40 13.55 12.65 -1.91
C LYS A 40 13.44 13.82 -0.92
N GLY A 41 13.80 13.63 0.34
CA GLY A 41 13.81 14.66 1.38
C GLY A 41 12.47 14.87 2.07
N HIS A 42 11.54 13.91 2.00
CA HIS A 42 10.31 13.91 2.79
C HIS A 42 10.56 13.43 4.22
N ILE A 43 9.70 13.83 5.15
CA ILE A 43 9.69 13.34 6.53
C ILE A 43 8.81 12.08 6.55
N VAL A 44 9.43 10.93 6.80
CA VAL A 44 8.73 9.64 6.70
C VAL A 44 8.63 8.97 8.07
N TYR A 45 7.43 8.61 8.43
CA TYR A 45 7.08 7.76 9.57
C TYR A 45 6.61 6.42 9.02
N GLY A 46 7.27 5.34 9.41
CA GLY A 46 6.92 3.99 8.99
C GLY A 46 6.40 3.15 10.15
N GLY A 47 5.16 2.70 10.08
CA GLY A 47 4.54 1.83 11.06
C GLY A 47 4.59 0.37 10.65
N ASP A 48 5.03 -0.52 11.55
CA ASP A 48 5.00 -1.97 11.34
C ASP A 48 4.82 -2.72 12.66
N ILE A 49 4.33 -3.96 12.58
CA ILE A 49 4.28 -4.90 13.71
C ILE A 49 5.65 -5.55 13.98
N LEU A 50 6.50 -5.63 12.98
CA LEU A 50 7.85 -6.17 13.04
C LEU A 50 8.81 -5.05 13.43
N VAL A 51 8.83 -4.75 14.74
CA VAL A 51 9.51 -3.56 15.30
C VAL A 51 11.00 -3.58 14.96
N GLU A 52 11.69 -4.69 15.21
CA GLU A 52 13.14 -4.81 14.99
C GLU A 52 13.51 -4.61 13.53
N GLU A 53 12.77 -5.25 12.61
CA GLU A 53 13.01 -5.13 11.17
C GLU A 53 12.67 -3.74 10.64
N ASN A 54 11.86 -2.97 11.38
CA ASN A 54 11.47 -1.62 11.01
C ASN A 54 12.48 -0.55 11.47
N LEU A 55 13.36 -0.87 12.42
CA LEU A 55 14.33 0.09 12.99
C LEU A 55 15.30 0.68 11.96
N TYR A 56 15.51 0.01 10.81
CA TYR A 56 16.36 0.54 9.72
C TYR A 56 15.95 1.97 9.29
N LEU A 57 14.67 2.32 9.45
CA LEU A 57 14.19 3.67 9.12
C LEU A 57 14.93 4.76 9.89
N ASN A 58 15.23 4.51 11.17
CA ASN A 58 15.95 5.47 12.02
C ASN A 58 17.37 5.72 11.49
N ASP A 59 18.01 4.69 10.93
CA ASP A 59 19.38 4.78 10.40
C ASP A 59 19.46 5.59 9.09
N ILE A 60 18.35 5.63 8.34
CA ILE A 60 18.30 6.33 7.04
C ILE A 60 17.57 7.67 7.08
N GLY A 61 17.22 8.16 8.29
CA GLY A 61 16.60 9.48 8.49
C GLY A 61 15.07 9.50 8.45
N GLY A 62 14.41 8.36 8.56
CA GLY A 62 12.98 8.23 8.85
C GLY A 62 12.71 8.02 10.35
N THR A 63 11.49 7.69 10.70
CA THR A 63 11.09 7.34 12.05
C THR A 63 10.32 6.02 12.05
N ALA A 64 10.86 5.02 12.74
CA ALA A 64 10.19 3.74 12.95
C ALA A 64 9.15 3.84 14.06
N LEU A 65 7.93 3.36 13.79
CA LEU A 65 6.83 3.29 14.74
C LEU A 65 6.41 1.83 14.95
N GLU A 66 6.21 1.41 16.18
CA GLU A 66 5.46 0.20 16.50
C GLU A 66 3.99 0.45 16.19
N MET A 67 3.44 -0.23 15.19
CA MET A 67 2.08 0.03 14.74
C MET A 67 1.41 -1.22 14.18
N ASP A 68 0.57 -1.84 14.98
CA ASP A 68 -0.38 -2.84 14.52
C ASP A 68 -1.67 -2.12 14.07
N VAL A 69 -2.02 -2.22 12.80
CA VAL A 69 -3.21 -1.58 12.23
C VAL A 69 -4.53 -2.19 12.75
N THR A 70 -4.46 -3.34 13.42
CA THR A 70 -5.62 -3.95 14.11
C THR A 70 -5.82 -3.43 15.53
N ASN A 71 -4.82 -2.73 16.08
CA ASN A 71 -4.81 -2.20 17.44
C ASN A 71 -4.97 -0.67 17.44
N GLN A 72 -6.10 -0.18 17.96
CA GLN A 72 -6.40 1.25 17.98
C GLN A 72 -5.42 2.05 18.86
N GLU A 73 -4.93 1.48 19.98
CA GLU A 73 -3.98 2.16 20.86
C GLU A 73 -2.63 2.39 20.19
N HIS A 74 -2.14 1.43 19.37
CA HIS A 74 -0.93 1.60 18.57
C HIS A 74 -1.10 2.70 17.52
N ILE A 75 -2.27 2.73 16.86
CA ILE A 75 -2.60 3.77 15.87
C ILE A 75 -2.61 5.15 16.52
N ASP A 76 -3.34 5.29 17.63
CA ASP A 76 -3.47 6.57 18.33
C ASP A 76 -2.11 7.08 18.84
N LYS A 77 -1.28 6.19 19.40
CA LYS A 77 0.09 6.52 19.84
C LYS A 77 0.94 7.01 18.67
N ALA A 78 0.90 6.30 17.54
CA ALA A 78 1.66 6.66 16.35
C ALA A 78 1.21 8.03 15.79
N ILE A 79 -0.09 8.26 15.64
CA ILE A 79 -0.62 9.53 15.13
C ILE A 79 -0.31 10.68 16.10
N ASN A 80 -0.50 10.49 17.42
CA ASN A 80 -0.18 11.50 18.42
C ASN A 80 1.30 11.89 18.39
N GLN A 81 2.21 10.93 18.18
CA GLN A 81 3.63 11.21 18.03
C GLN A 81 3.88 12.08 16.79
N ILE A 82 3.36 11.71 15.63
CA ILE A 82 3.54 12.47 14.38
C ILE A 82 2.99 13.90 14.54
N ILE A 83 1.82 14.05 15.12
CA ILE A 83 1.19 15.36 15.31
C ILE A 83 1.96 16.20 16.33
N SER A 84 2.46 15.60 17.41
CA SER A 84 3.31 16.30 18.39
C SER A 84 4.61 16.81 17.78
N GLU A 85 5.21 16.05 16.86
CA GLU A 85 6.52 16.39 16.25
C GLU A 85 6.37 17.29 15.02
N GLN A 86 5.33 17.12 14.22
CA GLN A 86 5.19 17.76 12.89
C GLN A 86 3.95 18.65 12.75
N GLY A 87 2.97 18.52 13.64
CA GLY A 87 1.70 19.25 13.57
C GLY A 87 0.77 18.81 12.42
N ARG A 88 1.16 17.84 11.60
CA ARG A 88 0.41 17.43 10.40
C ARG A 88 0.77 16.04 9.90
N VAL A 89 -0.11 15.49 9.07
CA VAL A 89 0.17 14.39 8.14
C VAL A 89 -0.30 14.84 6.76
N ASP A 90 0.62 14.96 5.80
CA ASP A 90 0.28 15.40 4.44
C ASP A 90 -0.10 14.23 3.54
N VAL A 91 0.50 13.06 3.77
CA VAL A 91 0.25 11.85 2.98
C VAL A 91 0.13 10.63 3.89
N LEU A 92 -0.93 9.87 3.69
CA LEU A 92 -1.09 8.53 4.26
C LEU A 92 -0.95 7.49 3.17
N VAL A 93 -0.02 6.53 3.34
CA VAL A 93 0.09 5.35 2.49
C VAL A 93 -0.36 4.12 3.28
N ASN A 94 -1.57 3.68 3.04
CA ASN A 94 -2.13 2.46 3.58
C ASN A 94 -1.59 1.26 2.77
N ASN A 95 -0.47 0.68 3.23
CA ASN A 95 0.21 -0.41 2.56
C ASN A 95 0.19 -1.72 3.37
N ALA A 96 0.04 -1.69 4.69
CA ALA A 96 -0.04 -2.90 5.50
C ALA A 96 -1.11 -3.87 4.97
N GLY A 97 -0.75 -5.14 4.85
CA GLY A 97 -1.66 -6.16 4.32
C GLY A 97 -1.03 -7.54 4.25
N LEU A 98 -1.86 -8.55 4.29
CA LEU A 98 -1.47 -9.96 4.15
C LEU A 98 -2.41 -10.70 3.21
N GLY A 99 -1.98 -11.88 2.75
CA GLY A 99 -2.75 -12.75 1.87
C GLY A 99 -2.99 -14.12 2.50
N VAL A 100 -4.22 -14.38 2.94
CA VAL A 100 -4.68 -15.71 3.31
C VAL A 100 -5.19 -16.40 2.05
N TYR A 101 -4.50 -17.45 1.63
CA TYR A 101 -4.82 -18.22 0.45
C TYR A 101 -5.21 -19.64 0.84
N GLY A 102 -6.29 -20.12 0.23
CA GLY A 102 -6.87 -21.44 0.41
C GLY A 102 -8.20 -21.53 -0.32
N ALA A 103 -8.73 -22.73 -0.50
CA ALA A 103 -10.08 -22.90 -1.05
C ALA A 103 -11.09 -22.19 -0.13
N ILE A 104 -12.13 -21.60 -0.71
CA ILE A 104 -13.07 -20.73 0.03
C ILE A 104 -13.66 -21.44 1.25
N GLU A 105 -14.00 -22.73 1.12
CA GLU A 105 -14.59 -23.49 2.22
C GLU A 105 -13.58 -24.01 3.25
N ASP A 106 -12.28 -24.09 2.89
CA ASP A 106 -11.24 -24.62 3.77
C ASP A 106 -10.70 -23.57 4.74
N VAL A 107 -10.69 -22.29 4.32
CA VAL A 107 -10.12 -21.21 5.12
C VAL A 107 -10.98 -20.95 6.36
N SER A 108 -10.35 -21.02 7.54
CA SER A 108 -11.05 -20.79 8.81
C SER A 108 -11.60 -19.37 8.92
N MET A 109 -12.75 -19.21 9.59
CA MET A 109 -13.33 -17.89 9.84
C MET A 109 -12.38 -16.98 10.63
N GLU A 110 -11.54 -17.55 11.51
CA GLU A 110 -10.52 -16.80 12.26
C GLU A 110 -9.52 -16.12 11.32
N ASP A 111 -8.94 -16.88 10.37
CA ASP A 111 -7.99 -16.33 9.40
C ASP A 111 -8.67 -15.34 8.43
N ILE A 112 -9.95 -15.58 8.08
CA ILE A 112 -10.74 -14.65 7.27
C ILE A 112 -10.91 -13.33 8.01
N TYR A 113 -11.37 -13.35 9.27
CA TYR A 113 -11.55 -12.14 10.08
C TYR A 113 -10.23 -11.40 10.26
N TYR A 114 -9.15 -12.11 10.53
CA TYR A 114 -7.82 -11.49 10.68
C TYR A 114 -7.39 -10.80 9.38
N GLN A 115 -7.56 -11.45 8.22
CA GLN A 115 -7.25 -10.83 6.93
C GLN A 115 -8.07 -9.56 6.66
N TYR A 116 -9.37 -9.59 6.96
CA TYR A 116 -10.23 -8.41 6.82
C TYR A 116 -9.84 -7.32 7.81
N ASP A 117 -9.48 -7.71 9.03
CA ASP A 117 -9.09 -6.77 10.08
C ASP A 117 -7.81 -6.03 9.71
N VAL A 118 -6.82 -6.70 9.11
CA VAL A 118 -5.61 -6.04 8.61
C VAL A 118 -5.89 -5.28 7.31
N ASN A 119 -6.41 -5.94 6.27
CA ASN A 119 -6.43 -5.39 4.91
C ASN A 119 -7.47 -4.29 4.70
N LEU A 120 -8.59 -4.31 5.44
CA LEU A 120 -9.70 -3.38 5.24
C LEU A 120 -9.98 -2.54 6.50
N PHE A 121 -10.24 -3.17 7.64
CA PHE A 121 -10.63 -2.43 8.83
C PHE A 121 -9.44 -1.67 9.44
N GLY A 122 -8.23 -2.23 9.42
CA GLY A 122 -7.00 -1.57 9.85
C GLY A 122 -6.71 -0.33 9.02
N LEU A 123 -6.77 -0.46 7.69
CA LEU A 123 -6.68 0.66 6.77
C LEU A 123 -7.71 1.76 7.10
N ALA A 124 -8.96 1.36 7.35
CA ALA A 124 -10.02 2.31 7.71
C ALA A 124 -9.76 2.99 9.06
N ARG A 125 -9.25 2.26 10.09
CA ARG A 125 -8.88 2.83 11.41
C ARG A 125 -7.78 3.89 11.24
N VAL A 126 -6.70 3.57 10.54
CA VAL A 126 -5.59 4.52 10.32
C VAL A 126 -6.08 5.75 9.55
N THR A 127 -6.87 5.54 8.50
CA THR A 127 -7.48 6.63 7.74
C THR A 127 -8.33 7.53 8.63
N LYS A 128 -9.22 6.96 9.44
CA LYS A 128 -10.07 7.72 10.39
C LYS A 128 -9.25 8.51 11.41
N ALA A 129 -8.12 7.96 11.87
CA ALA A 129 -7.24 8.64 12.83
C ALA A 129 -6.51 9.85 12.21
N VAL A 130 -6.17 9.80 10.92
CA VAL A 130 -5.47 10.89 10.20
C VAL A 130 -6.43 11.96 9.70
N LEU A 131 -7.64 11.59 9.29
CA LEU A 131 -8.62 12.48 8.63
C LEU A 131 -8.92 13.80 9.36
N PRO A 132 -9.07 13.85 10.70
CA PRO A 132 -9.33 15.12 11.39
C PRO A 132 -8.29 16.19 11.09
N TYR A 133 -7.01 15.81 11.07
CA TYR A 133 -5.87 16.71 10.82
C TYR A 133 -5.80 17.14 9.35
N MET A 134 -6.08 16.24 8.40
CA MET A 134 -6.15 16.59 6.98
C MET A 134 -7.33 17.53 6.69
N ARG A 135 -8.49 17.28 7.31
CA ARG A 135 -9.67 18.16 7.15
C ARG A 135 -9.47 19.55 7.75
N GLU A 136 -8.86 19.64 8.93
CA GLU A 136 -8.53 20.95 9.56
C GLU A 136 -7.61 21.79 8.67
N LYS A 137 -6.70 21.11 7.97
CA LYS A 137 -5.73 21.73 7.04
C LYS A 137 -6.33 21.99 5.65
N GLU A 138 -7.50 21.43 5.34
CA GLU A 138 -8.12 21.40 4.00
C GLU A 138 -7.12 20.94 2.92
N SER A 139 -6.33 19.91 3.24
CA SER A 139 -5.31 19.38 2.34
C SER A 139 -4.86 18.00 2.79
N GLY A 140 -4.73 17.06 1.87
CA GLY A 140 -4.21 15.73 2.16
C GLY A 140 -4.21 14.80 0.96
N LEU A 141 -3.45 13.73 1.08
CA LEU A 141 -3.44 12.65 0.09
C LEU A 141 -3.46 11.28 0.79
N ILE A 142 -4.47 10.47 0.47
CA ILE A 142 -4.59 9.10 0.95
C ILE A 142 -4.33 8.15 -0.21
N ILE A 143 -3.30 7.29 -0.08
CA ILE A 143 -2.92 6.29 -1.07
C ILE A 143 -3.18 4.91 -0.49
N ASN A 144 -4.09 4.16 -1.10
CA ASN A 144 -4.44 2.81 -0.68
C ASN A 144 -3.81 1.78 -1.62
N ILE A 145 -3.06 0.83 -1.07
CA ILE A 145 -2.43 -0.24 -1.86
C ILE A 145 -3.42 -1.40 -2.00
N SER A 146 -4.09 -1.42 -3.13
CA SER A 146 -4.97 -2.52 -3.57
C SER A 146 -4.13 -3.64 -4.22
N SER A 147 -4.58 -4.16 -5.33
CA SER A 147 -3.91 -5.18 -6.17
C SER A 147 -4.58 -5.22 -7.53
N VAL A 148 -3.91 -5.76 -8.54
CA VAL A 148 -4.59 -6.23 -9.76
C VAL A 148 -5.71 -7.22 -9.41
N LEU A 149 -5.54 -7.96 -8.32
CA LEU A 149 -6.53 -8.90 -7.80
C LEU A 149 -7.77 -8.22 -7.18
N GLY A 150 -7.77 -6.90 -7.03
CA GLY A 150 -8.98 -6.12 -6.74
C GLY A 150 -9.94 -5.96 -7.93
N GLU A 151 -9.48 -6.27 -9.13
CA GLU A 151 -10.25 -6.18 -10.38
C GLU A 151 -10.41 -7.54 -11.09
N THR A 152 -9.66 -8.56 -10.66
CA THR A 152 -9.63 -9.88 -11.29
C THR A 152 -10.06 -10.98 -10.31
N TYR A 153 -10.03 -12.24 -10.73
CA TYR A 153 -10.36 -13.38 -9.90
C TYR A 153 -9.41 -14.56 -10.17
N GLY A 154 -9.37 -15.51 -9.24
CA GLY A 154 -8.60 -16.74 -9.37
C GLY A 154 -8.93 -17.71 -8.24
N PRO A 155 -8.62 -19.01 -8.40
CA PRO A 155 -8.83 -20.00 -7.37
C PRO A 155 -7.90 -19.74 -6.17
N LEU A 156 -8.25 -20.29 -5.02
CA LEU A 156 -7.51 -20.25 -3.75
C LEU A 156 -7.28 -18.85 -3.15
N ALA A 157 -7.69 -17.79 -3.82
CA ALA A 157 -7.48 -16.41 -3.37
C ALA A 157 -8.79 -15.68 -3.01
N GLY A 158 -9.92 -16.38 -2.96
CA GLY A 158 -11.25 -15.78 -2.87
C GLY A 158 -11.40 -14.77 -1.74
N TRP A 159 -10.92 -15.08 -0.54
CA TRP A 159 -10.99 -14.19 0.61
C TRP A 159 -10.03 -13.01 0.50
N TYR A 160 -8.84 -13.21 -0.06
CA TYR A 160 -7.93 -12.10 -0.35
C TYR A 160 -8.50 -11.16 -1.43
N LEU A 161 -8.99 -11.74 -2.52
CA LEU A 161 -9.66 -11.00 -3.60
C LEU A 161 -10.78 -10.11 -3.07
N SER A 162 -11.63 -10.65 -2.18
CA SER A 162 -12.74 -9.90 -1.60
C SER A 162 -12.28 -8.67 -0.82
N THR A 163 -11.17 -8.76 -0.04
CA THR A 163 -10.61 -7.58 0.63
C THR A 163 -10.09 -6.55 -0.37
N LYS A 164 -9.45 -7.01 -1.46
CA LYS A 164 -8.91 -6.09 -2.47
C LYS A 164 -10.00 -5.48 -3.37
N HIS A 165 -11.10 -6.20 -3.64
CA HIS A 165 -12.29 -5.64 -4.27
C HIS A 165 -12.97 -4.58 -3.39
N ALA A 166 -13.00 -4.78 -2.08
CA ALA A 166 -13.46 -3.75 -1.15
C ALA A 166 -12.59 -2.48 -1.24
N LEU A 167 -11.26 -2.64 -1.44
CA LEU A 167 -10.32 -1.53 -1.62
C LEU A 167 -10.41 -0.85 -3.01
N GLU A 168 -11.26 -1.31 -3.90
CA GLU A 168 -11.62 -0.58 -5.12
C GLU A 168 -12.85 0.30 -4.91
N GLY A 169 -13.87 -0.18 -4.19
CA GLY A 169 -15.11 0.55 -3.97
C GLY A 169 -15.06 1.52 -2.79
N TRP A 170 -14.50 1.12 -1.64
CA TRP A 170 -14.46 1.96 -0.44
C TRP A 170 -13.70 3.29 -0.66
N PRO A 171 -12.52 3.33 -1.34
CA PRO A 171 -11.85 4.59 -1.62
C PRO A 171 -12.61 5.50 -2.59
N ASP A 172 -13.44 4.96 -3.46
CA ASP A 172 -14.25 5.76 -4.36
C ASP A 172 -15.33 6.53 -3.59
N ALA A 173 -15.99 5.89 -2.61
CA ALA A 173 -16.92 6.55 -1.71
C ALA A 173 -16.22 7.63 -0.87
N LEU A 174 -15.09 7.28 -0.25
CA LEU A 174 -14.29 8.21 0.56
C LEU A 174 -13.85 9.45 -0.26
N ARG A 175 -13.47 9.27 -1.51
CA ARG A 175 -13.07 10.38 -2.40
C ARG A 175 -14.20 11.37 -2.62
N VAL A 176 -15.44 10.88 -2.75
CA VAL A 176 -16.61 11.75 -2.91
C VAL A 176 -16.87 12.56 -1.64
N GLU A 177 -16.77 11.89 -0.47
CA GLU A 177 -16.97 12.51 0.85
C GLU A 177 -15.90 13.57 1.17
N LEU A 178 -14.65 13.36 0.73
CA LEU A 178 -13.52 14.23 1.06
C LEU A 178 -13.28 15.36 0.05
N LYS A 179 -14.06 15.42 -1.01
CA LYS A 179 -13.87 16.40 -2.08
C LYS A 179 -13.97 17.86 -1.59
N GLU A 180 -14.84 18.12 -0.64
CA GLU A 180 -15.03 19.48 -0.09
C GLU A 180 -13.87 19.94 0.81
N PHE A 181 -13.00 19.02 1.25
CA PHE A 181 -11.85 19.28 2.10
C PHE A 181 -10.52 19.31 1.34
N ASP A 182 -10.53 19.27 0.01
CA ASP A 182 -9.33 19.20 -0.84
C ASP A 182 -8.38 18.04 -0.47
N ILE A 183 -8.97 16.89 -0.10
CA ILE A 183 -8.24 15.66 0.23
C ILE A 183 -8.40 14.66 -0.92
N ASP A 184 -7.29 14.33 -1.56
CA ASP A 184 -7.26 13.35 -2.64
C ASP A 184 -7.21 11.91 -2.11
N VAL A 185 -7.91 10.99 -2.79
CA VAL A 185 -7.87 9.54 -2.50
C VAL A 185 -7.49 8.77 -3.75
N VAL A 186 -6.39 8.04 -3.65
CA VAL A 186 -5.77 7.30 -4.75
C VAL A 186 -5.72 5.82 -4.43
N VAL A 187 -5.94 4.97 -5.42
CA VAL A 187 -5.73 3.53 -5.36
C VAL A 187 -4.53 3.16 -6.23
N VAL A 188 -3.57 2.45 -5.66
CA VAL A 188 -2.49 1.82 -6.42
C VAL A 188 -2.81 0.33 -6.56
N GLN A 189 -2.67 -0.19 -7.77
CA GLN A 189 -3.00 -1.56 -8.15
C GLN A 189 -1.72 -2.30 -8.59
N PRO A 190 -0.92 -2.84 -7.63
CA PRO A 190 0.25 -3.63 -7.96
C PRO A 190 -0.12 -4.93 -8.70
N GLY A 191 0.70 -5.30 -9.68
CA GLY A 191 0.72 -6.66 -10.22
C GLY A 191 1.60 -7.57 -9.37
N ALA A 192 2.32 -8.51 -10.02
CA ALA A 192 3.26 -9.38 -9.34
C ALA A 192 4.52 -8.59 -8.93
N ILE A 193 4.75 -8.46 -7.62
CA ILE A 193 5.87 -7.73 -7.03
C ILE A 193 6.68 -8.68 -6.15
N ASN A 194 7.99 -8.65 -6.30
CA ASN A 194 8.92 -9.44 -5.49
C ASN A 194 9.01 -8.90 -4.06
N THR A 195 8.28 -9.51 -3.14
CA THR A 195 8.20 -9.09 -1.73
C THR A 195 8.07 -10.31 -0.81
N ASN A 196 8.23 -10.11 0.49
CA ASN A 196 7.99 -11.16 1.49
C ASN A 196 6.52 -11.62 1.57
N PHE A 197 5.60 -10.94 0.90
CA PHE A 197 4.18 -11.32 0.82
C PHE A 197 3.99 -12.75 0.31
N SER A 198 4.81 -13.19 -0.65
CA SER A 198 4.76 -14.56 -1.19
C SER A 198 5.07 -15.63 -0.13
N ASN A 199 5.99 -15.34 0.81
CA ASN A 199 6.33 -16.25 1.89
C ASN A 199 5.18 -16.40 2.88
N VAL A 200 4.55 -15.29 3.25
CA VAL A 200 3.36 -15.29 4.12
C VAL A 200 2.21 -16.06 3.46
N THR A 201 1.94 -15.78 2.19
CA THR A 201 0.90 -16.48 1.41
C THR A 201 1.16 -17.98 1.35
N LYS A 202 2.42 -18.38 1.16
CA LYS A 202 2.81 -19.80 1.12
C LYS A 202 2.49 -20.52 2.43
N THR A 203 2.68 -19.88 3.58
CA THR A 203 2.34 -20.46 4.89
C THR A 203 0.85 -20.84 4.97
N TYR A 204 -0.04 -19.99 4.46
CA TYR A 204 -1.48 -20.30 4.42
C TYR A 204 -1.82 -21.37 3.39
N ILE A 205 -1.19 -21.36 2.22
CA ILE A 205 -1.34 -22.43 1.21
C ILE A 205 -0.97 -23.78 1.81
N ASP A 206 0.17 -23.87 2.48
CA ASP A 206 0.64 -25.11 3.12
C ASP A 206 -0.33 -25.54 4.26
N LYS A 207 -0.85 -24.58 5.07
CA LYS A 207 -1.83 -24.83 6.14
C LYS A 207 -3.11 -25.47 5.62
N TYR A 208 -3.62 -25.03 4.48
CA TYR A 208 -4.95 -25.45 3.98
C TYR A 208 -4.94 -26.55 2.92
N ARG A 209 -3.74 -26.90 2.39
CA ARG A 209 -3.59 -27.87 1.30
C ARG A 209 -3.88 -29.31 1.75
N GLU A 210 -3.38 -29.74 2.93
CA GLU A 210 -3.17 -31.14 3.29
C GLU A 210 -4.46 -31.97 3.29
N ASN A 211 -5.58 -31.41 3.76
CA ASN A 211 -6.86 -32.10 3.88
C ASN A 211 -7.95 -31.53 2.97
N SER A 212 -7.58 -30.72 1.97
CA SER A 212 -8.52 -30.05 1.08
C SER A 212 -9.11 -31.01 0.05
N ALA A 213 -10.43 -30.91 -0.18
CA ALA A 213 -11.08 -31.53 -1.34
C ALA A 213 -10.60 -30.93 -2.67
N TYR A 214 -9.95 -29.76 -2.63
CA TYR A 214 -9.44 -28.99 -3.77
C TYR A 214 -7.94 -29.16 -3.98
N GLN A 215 -7.31 -30.25 -3.51
CA GLN A 215 -5.87 -30.46 -3.64
C GLN A 215 -5.33 -30.26 -5.06
N HIS A 216 -6.14 -30.61 -6.08
CA HIS A 216 -5.80 -30.42 -7.49
C HIS A 216 -5.62 -28.93 -7.88
N LEU A 217 -6.22 -28.00 -7.14
CA LEU A 217 -6.05 -26.55 -7.35
C LEU A 217 -4.78 -26.01 -6.67
N TYR A 218 -4.33 -26.67 -5.59
CA TYR A 218 -3.09 -26.29 -4.92
C TYR A 218 -1.83 -26.71 -5.69
N GLY A 219 -1.97 -27.55 -6.70
CA GLY A 219 -0.97 -27.97 -7.70
C GLY A 219 0.38 -28.43 -7.18
N GLU A 220 1.14 -29.25 -7.93
CA GLU A 220 2.62 -29.18 -7.91
C GLU A 220 2.99 -27.70 -8.11
N PRO A 221 4.05 -27.15 -7.47
CA PRO A 221 4.20 -25.71 -7.27
C PRO A 221 3.82 -24.94 -8.52
N ILE A 222 2.69 -24.29 -8.43
CA ILE A 222 2.03 -23.48 -9.44
C ILE A 222 2.58 -23.77 -10.84
N THR A 223 1.83 -24.52 -11.64
CA THR A 223 2.10 -24.86 -13.05
C THR A 223 3.02 -23.87 -13.76
N ASP A 224 3.63 -24.20 -14.86
CA ASP A 224 4.58 -23.34 -15.62
C ASP A 224 4.19 -21.86 -15.66
N THR A 225 2.90 -21.55 -15.75
CA THR A 225 2.35 -20.19 -15.69
C THR A 225 2.58 -19.52 -14.32
N GLY A 226 2.46 -20.24 -13.22
CA GLY A 226 2.71 -19.70 -11.90
C GLY A 226 4.19 -19.52 -11.61
N ASN A 227 5.03 -20.44 -12.08
CA ASN A 227 6.48 -20.29 -12.05
C ASN A 227 6.93 -19.11 -12.92
N GLU A 228 6.30 -18.89 -14.07
CA GLU A 228 6.52 -17.73 -14.93
C GLU A 228 6.11 -16.42 -14.23
N VAL A 229 4.97 -16.37 -13.54
CA VAL A 229 4.55 -15.21 -12.75
C VAL A 229 5.54 -14.94 -11.61
N LEU A 230 6.01 -15.96 -10.90
CA LEU A 230 7.00 -15.83 -9.83
C LEU A 230 8.37 -15.41 -10.34
N SER A 231 8.79 -15.89 -11.53
CA SER A 231 10.07 -15.52 -12.14
C SER A 231 10.10 -14.10 -12.72
N ASN A 232 8.93 -13.55 -13.10
CA ASN A 232 8.78 -12.26 -13.74
C ASN A 232 8.23 -11.18 -12.82
N GLN A 233 8.41 -11.31 -11.50
CA GLN A 233 7.99 -10.28 -10.54
C GLN A 233 8.77 -8.97 -10.72
N SER A 234 8.08 -7.85 -10.59
CA SER A 234 8.72 -6.53 -10.60
C SER A 234 9.34 -6.21 -9.24
N ASP A 235 10.42 -5.43 -9.25
CA ASP A 235 11.00 -4.87 -8.04
C ASP A 235 10.00 -3.92 -7.34
N PRO A 236 9.89 -3.93 -6.00
CA PRO A 236 9.03 -3.02 -5.22
C PRO A 236 9.21 -1.54 -5.53
N ILE A 237 10.40 -1.12 -5.97
CA ILE A 237 10.71 0.26 -6.36
C ILE A 237 9.79 0.77 -7.48
N VAL A 238 9.23 -0.13 -8.30
CA VAL A 238 8.28 0.25 -9.35
C VAL A 238 7.02 0.86 -8.73
N ILE A 239 6.54 0.31 -7.62
CA ILE A 239 5.37 0.81 -6.90
C ILE A 239 5.73 2.07 -6.11
N ALA A 240 6.89 2.11 -5.45
CA ALA A 240 7.38 3.31 -4.77
C ALA A 240 7.45 4.53 -5.72
N LYS A 241 7.95 4.34 -6.95
CA LYS A 241 7.96 5.39 -7.99
C LYS A 241 6.56 5.85 -8.38
N VAL A 242 5.58 4.95 -8.41
CA VAL A 242 4.18 5.28 -8.71
C VAL A 242 3.56 6.08 -7.56
N ILE A 243 3.81 5.70 -6.31
CA ILE A 243 3.39 6.45 -5.13
C ILE A 243 3.98 7.86 -5.17
N ASN A 244 5.29 8.00 -5.36
CA ASN A 244 5.94 9.30 -5.49
C ASN A 244 5.37 10.13 -6.64
N LYS A 245 5.03 9.50 -7.78
CA LYS A 245 4.36 10.18 -8.90
C LYS A 245 2.98 10.70 -8.52
N ALA A 246 2.19 9.92 -7.78
CA ALA A 246 0.88 10.36 -7.30
C ALA A 246 1.01 11.53 -6.33
N MET A 247 1.99 11.50 -5.42
CA MET A 247 2.28 12.56 -4.44
C MET A 247 2.64 13.91 -5.08
N ASN A 248 3.30 13.87 -6.25
CA ASN A 248 3.77 15.08 -6.95
C ASN A 248 2.83 15.52 -8.08
N ALA A 249 1.70 14.85 -8.25
CA ALA A 249 0.71 15.24 -9.23
C ALA A 249 -0.22 16.32 -8.66
N ARG A 250 -0.40 17.43 -9.40
CA ARG A 250 -1.35 18.49 -9.01
C ARG A 250 -2.79 17.97 -8.93
N ASN A 251 -3.15 17.04 -9.81
CA ASN A 251 -4.43 16.34 -9.84
C ASN A 251 -4.10 14.86 -10.04
N PRO A 252 -3.92 14.08 -8.98
CA PRO A 252 -3.57 12.68 -9.08
C PRO A 252 -4.72 11.88 -9.74
N LYS A 253 -4.34 10.88 -10.52
CA LYS A 253 -5.33 9.92 -11.04
C LYS A 253 -5.93 9.15 -9.87
N THR A 254 -7.18 8.75 -10.02
CA THR A 254 -7.87 7.93 -8.99
C THR A 254 -7.26 6.53 -8.87
N ARG A 255 -6.65 6.00 -9.95
CA ARG A 255 -6.03 4.67 -9.99
C ARG A 255 -4.71 4.66 -10.74
N TYR A 256 -3.75 3.87 -10.23
CA TYR A 256 -2.44 3.64 -10.82
C TYR A 256 -2.13 2.14 -10.83
N ALA A 257 -2.20 1.51 -11.99
CA ALA A 257 -1.79 0.12 -12.18
C ALA A 257 -0.30 0.05 -12.56
N ALA A 258 0.51 -0.74 -11.85
CA ALA A 258 1.93 -0.89 -12.07
C ALA A 258 2.47 -2.27 -11.63
N GLY A 259 3.65 -2.61 -12.12
CA GLY A 259 4.26 -3.92 -11.90
C GLY A 259 3.80 -4.96 -12.93
N ALA A 260 4.44 -6.12 -12.89
CA ALA A 260 4.21 -7.19 -13.86
C ALA A 260 2.73 -7.61 -13.87
N TYR A 261 2.19 -7.83 -15.05
CA TYR A 261 0.83 -8.30 -15.35
C TYR A 261 -0.32 -7.36 -14.90
N SER A 262 -0.07 -6.23 -14.18
CA SER A 262 -1.16 -5.42 -13.64
C SER A 262 -2.09 -4.86 -14.73
N LYS A 263 -1.55 -4.18 -15.73
CA LYS A 263 -2.34 -3.54 -16.78
C LYS A 263 -3.06 -4.56 -17.68
N ILE A 264 -2.36 -5.64 -18.01
CA ILE A 264 -2.93 -6.69 -18.88
C ILE A 264 -4.03 -7.47 -18.15
N GLY A 265 -3.86 -7.78 -16.88
CA GLY A 265 -4.88 -8.46 -16.06
C GLY A 265 -6.16 -7.65 -15.96
N ILE A 266 -6.06 -6.33 -15.63
CA ILE A 266 -7.22 -5.43 -15.58
C ILE A 266 -7.88 -5.29 -16.97
N PHE A 267 -7.09 -5.20 -18.04
CA PHE A 267 -7.64 -5.13 -19.39
C PHE A 267 -8.40 -6.40 -19.79
N LEU A 268 -7.81 -7.57 -19.57
CA LEU A 268 -8.45 -8.85 -19.88
C LEU A 268 -9.77 -9.03 -19.11
N ARG A 269 -9.84 -8.65 -17.83
CA ARG A 269 -11.08 -8.73 -17.04
C ARG A 269 -12.23 -7.91 -17.63
N LYS A 270 -11.92 -6.78 -18.28
CA LYS A 270 -12.95 -5.90 -18.87
C LYS A 270 -13.57 -6.45 -20.16
N ILE A 271 -12.89 -7.37 -20.81
CA ILE A 271 -13.34 -7.94 -22.11
C ILE A 271 -13.83 -9.39 -21.98
N MET A 272 -13.61 -10.04 -20.82
CA MET A 272 -14.14 -11.38 -20.48
C MET A 272 -15.43 -11.27 -19.69
#